data_70f5792df1521340a06dfc4bb55fdb35
#
_entry.id   70f5792df1521340a06dfc4bb55fdb35
#
_cell.length_a   1.000
_cell.length_b   1.000
_cell.length_c   1.000
_cell.angle_alpha   90.00
_cell.angle_beta   90.00
_cell.angle_gamma   90.00
#
_symmetry.space_group_name_H-M   'P 1'
#
loop_
_entity.id
_entity.type
_entity.pdbx_description
1 polymer ?
#
loop_
_entity_poly.entity_id
_entity_poly.type
_entity_poly.pdbx_seq_one_letter_code
_entity_poly.pdbx_strand_id
1 'polypeptide(L)'
;MLKIRQKLFLALFVLLSIGLLSPTLFINRSIDREVKEEITNTLLSHGRAFSLYLSQNSSLSVTDKASQYSSVTGLRITLISQDGLVLGESGLNESQVSQMDNHLNRPEIQMAKKEAFGVATRYSSTLNKDFI
;
A
#
# COMPACT_ATOMS: atom_id res chain seq x y z
N MET A 1 7.62 -44.15 -32.52
CA MET A 1 6.25 -44.08 -32.01
C MET A 1 6.24 -44.52 -30.55
N LEU A 2 5.69 -43.68 -29.66
CA LEU A 2 5.53 -44.00 -28.24
C LEU A 2 4.56 -45.18 -28.06
N LYS A 3 4.94 -46.18 -27.24
CA LYS A 3 4.06 -47.30 -26.89
C LYS A 3 2.82 -46.82 -26.11
N ILE A 4 1.72 -47.52 -26.21
CA ILE A 4 0.42 -47.12 -25.55
C ILE A 4 0.62 -46.85 -24.06
N ARG A 5 1.41 -47.62 -23.36
CA ARG A 5 1.75 -47.40 -21.92
C ARG A 5 2.42 -46.07 -21.66
N GLN A 6 3.31 -45.63 -22.56
CA GLN A 6 3.99 -44.35 -22.43
C GLN A 6 3.05 -43.15 -22.67
N LYS A 7 2.09 -43.28 -23.59
CA LYS A 7 1.06 -42.27 -23.87
C LYS A 7 0.13 -42.13 -22.65
N LEU A 8 -0.29 -43.24 -22.08
CA LEU A 8 -1.13 -43.24 -20.88
C LEU A 8 -0.42 -42.62 -19.66
N PHE A 9 0.86 -42.96 -19.46
CA PHE A 9 1.64 -42.40 -18.38
C PHE A 9 1.83 -40.87 -18.55
N LEU A 10 2.13 -40.43 -19.77
CA LEU A 10 2.27 -39.02 -20.09
C LEU A 10 0.96 -38.23 -19.87
N ALA A 11 -0.17 -38.79 -20.31
CA ALA A 11 -1.49 -38.19 -20.09
C ALA A 11 -1.83 -38.05 -18.60
N LEU A 12 -1.56 -39.09 -17.81
CA LEU A 12 -1.78 -39.08 -16.36
C LEU A 12 -0.87 -38.04 -15.68
N PHE A 13 0.40 -37.97 -16.09
CA PHE A 13 1.37 -37.01 -15.55
C PHE A 13 0.94 -35.56 -15.83
N VAL A 14 0.50 -35.28 -17.07
CA VAL A 14 -0.01 -33.93 -17.44
C VAL A 14 -1.25 -33.57 -16.62
N LEU A 15 -2.18 -34.52 -16.48
CA LEU A 15 -3.41 -34.30 -15.67
C LEU A 15 -3.10 -33.99 -14.21
N LEU A 16 -2.18 -34.77 -13.60
CA LEU A 16 -1.71 -34.53 -12.23
C LEU A 16 -0.97 -33.19 -12.10
N SER A 17 -0.14 -32.83 -13.07
CA SER A 17 0.58 -31.54 -13.06
C SER A 17 -0.37 -30.36 -13.13
N ILE A 18 -1.39 -30.40 -13.99
CA ILE A 18 -2.43 -29.37 -14.08
C ILE A 18 -3.22 -29.29 -12.76
N GLY A 19 -3.60 -30.43 -12.19
CA GLY A 19 -4.33 -30.52 -10.93
C GLY A 19 -3.58 -29.93 -9.74
N LEU A 20 -2.23 -30.04 -9.71
CA LEU A 20 -1.40 -29.49 -8.65
C LEU A 20 -1.07 -28.00 -8.85
N LEU A 21 -0.82 -27.57 -10.09
CA LEU A 21 -0.43 -26.19 -10.38
C LEU A 21 -1.59 -25.20 -10.35
N SER A 22 -2.78 -25.63 -10.76
CA SER A 22 -3.98 -24.77 -10.83
C SER A 22 -4.40 -24.18 -9.47
N PRO A 23 -4.53 -24.96 -8.39
CA PRO A 23 -4.90 -24.42 -7.07
C PRO A 23 -3.85 -23.44 -6.52
N THR A 24 -2.57 -23.72 -6.72
CA THR A 24 -1.47 -22.88 -6.20
C THR A 24 -1.50 -21.47 -6.79
N LEU A 25 -1.75 -21.34 -8.08
CA LEU A 25 -1.85 -20.05 -8.75
C LEU A 25 -3.10 -19.27 -8.32
N PHE A 26 -4.21 -19.97 -8.08
CA PHE A 26 -5.46 -19.38 -7.63
C PHE A 26 -5.36 -18.88 -6.19
N ILE A 27 -4.79 -19.69 -5.30
CA ILE A 27 -4.62 -19.37 -3.88
C ILE A 27 -3.73 -18.15 -3.70
N ASN A 28 -2.58 -18.08 -4.37
CA ASN A 28 -1.67 -16.94 -4.27
C ASN A 28 -2.35 -15.61 -4.67
N ARG A 29 -3.10 -15.60 -5.77
CA ARG A 29 -3.82 -14.39 -6.20
C ARG A 29 -4.94 -13.97 -5.23
N SER A 30 -5.61 -14.93 -4.62
CA SER A 30 -6.68 -14.66 -3.66
C SER A 30 -6.12 -14.07 -2.37
N ILE A 31 -5.03 -14.62 -1.85
CA ILE A 31 -4.34 -14.13 -0.65
C ILE A 31 -3.81 -12.71 -0.87
N ASP A 32 -3.14 -12.44 -1.99
CA ASP A 32 -2.61 -11.11 -2.30
C ASP A 32 -3.71 -10.03 -2.31
N ARG A 33 -4.87 -10.36 -2.84
CA ARG A 33 -6.02 -9.44 -2.86
C ARG A 33 -6.58 -9.18 -1.47
N GLU A 34 -6.81 -10.22 -0.70
CA GLU A 34 -7.37 -10.16 0.65
C GLU A 34 -6.45 -9.36 1.58
N VAL A 35 -5.15 -9.62 1.53
CA VAL A 35 -4.14 -8.88 2.31
C VAL A 35 -4.12 -7.40 1.92
N LYS A 36 -4.18 -7.07 0.62
CA LYS A 36 -4.23 -5.67 0.17
C LYS A 36 -5.50 -4.95 0.63
N GLU A 37 -6.65 -5.61 0.59
CA GLU A 37 -7.91 -5.05 1.08
C GLU A 37 -7.85 -4.80 2.60
N GLU A 38 -7.31 -5.73 3.38
CA GLU A 38 -7.13 -5.59 4.82
C GLU A 38 -6.19 -4.44 5.18
N ILE A 39 -5.02 -4.35 4.51
CA ILE A 39 -4.08 -3.23 4.68
C ILE A 39 -4.77 -1.90 4.35
N THR A 40 -5.48 -1.83 3.23
CA THR A 40 -6.18 -0.61 2.82
C THR A 40 -7.21 -0.17 3.87
N ASN A 41 -8.02 -1.09 4.37
CA ASN A 41 -9.02 -0.80 5.41
C ASN A 41 -8.37 -0.34 6.72
N THR A 42 -7.26 -0.95 7.10
CA THR A 42 -6.48 -0.56 8.27
C THR A 42 -5.92 0.86 8.10
N LEU A 43 -5.31 1.17 6.96
CA LEU A 43 -4.78 2.50 6.68
C LEU A 43 -5.88 3.58 6.65
N LEU A 44 -7.05 3.27 6.08
CA LEU A 44 -8.21 4.18 6.10
C LEU A 44 -8.70 4.45 7.53
N SER A 45 -8.71 3.45 8.38
CA SER A 45 -9.08 3.59 9.80
C SER A 45 -8.09 4.49 10.53
N HIS A 46 -6.79 4.30 10.31
CA HIS A 46 -5.75 5.18 10.84
C HIS A 46 -5.86 6.60 10.29
N GLY A 47 -6.15 6.77 9.01
CA GLY A 47 -6.36 8.09 8.40
C GLY A 47 -7.51 8.86 9.05
N ARG A 48 -8.65 8.20 9.32
CA ARG A 48 -9.79 8.79 10.06
C ARG A 48 -9.43 9.14 11.50
N ALA A 49 -8.74 8.22 12.20
CA ALA A 49 -8.31 8.46 13.58
C ALA A 49 -7.31 9.63 13.65
N PHE A 50 -6.38 9.71 12.70
CA PHE A 50 -5.44 10.82 12.62
C PHE A 50 -6.13 12.16 12.31
N SER A 51 -7.13 12.18 11.45
CA SER A 51 -7.93 13.37 11.17
C SER A 51 -8.63 13.91 12.43
N LEU A 52 -9.20 13.03 13.25
CA LEU A 52 -9.76 13.40 14.54
C LEU A 52 -8.69 13.93 15.51
N TYR A 53 -7.55 13.26 15.57
CA TYR A 53 -6.41 13.70 16.38
C TYR A 53 -5.91 15.10 15.99
N LEU A 54 -5.86 15.40 14.69
CA LEU A 54 -5.48 16.74 14.18
C LEU A 54 -6.44 17.83 14.68
N SER A 55 -7.74 17.55 14.72
CA SER A 55 -8.74 18.51 15.13
C SER A 55 -8.71 18.85 16.63
N GLN A 56 -8.23 17.93 17.47
CA GLN A 56 -8.25 18.07 18.92
C GLN A 56 -7.03 18.81 19.49
N ASN A 57 -5.90 18.77 18.81
CA ASN A 57 -4.62 19.30 19.32
C ASN A 57 -4.18 20.55 18.55
N SER A 58 -4.61 21.73 18.99
CA SER A 58 -4.32 22.99 18.30
C SER A 58 -2.90 23.55 18.58
N SER A 59 -2.20 23.10 19.62
CA SER A 59 -0.94 23.69 20.06
C SER A 59 0.33 23.15 19.39
N LEU A 60 0.25 22.00 18.72
CA LEU A 60 1.39 21.35 18.06
C LEU A 60 1.44 21.67 16.56
N SER A 61 2.62 21.71 15.99
CA SER A 61 2.77 21.81 14.54
C SER A 61 2.22 20.56 13.84
N VAL A 62 1.90 20.68 12.56
CA VAL A 62 1.37 19.56 11.76
C VAL A 62 2.40 18.43 11.67
N THR A 63 3.67 18.78 11.53
CA THR A 63 4.79 17.83 11.49
C THR A 63 4.97 17.10 12.81
N ASP A 64 4.88 17.82 13.96
CA ASP A 64 4.99 17.20 15.28
C ASP A 64 3.84 16.22 15.53
N LYS A 65 2.61 16.58 15.15
CA LYS A 65 1.45 15.69 15.24
C LYS A 65 1.63 14.42 14.40
N ALA A 66 2.13 14.57 13.15
CA ALA A 66 2.42 13.44 12.29
C ALA A 66 3.48 12.53 12.91
N SER A 67 4.55 13.10 13.46
CA SER A 67 5.65 12.36 14.13
C SER A 67 5.17 11.64 15.39
N GLN A 68 4.36 12.30 16.21
CA GLN A 68 3.83 11.71 17.44
C GLN A 68 2.87 10.54 17.13
N TYR A 69 1.97 10.69 16.18
CA TYR A 69 1.08 9.61 15.77
C TYR A 69 1.83 8.44 15.12
N SER A 70 2.83 8.75 14.30
CA SER A 70 3.73 7.78 13.67
C SER A 70 4.50 6.95 14.69
N SER A 71 4.98 7.57 15.78
CA SER A 71 5.75 6.88 16.83
C SER A 71 4.94 5.80 17.55
N VAL A 72 3.62 5.96 17.64
CA VAL A 72 2.70 5.00 18.27
C VAL A 72 2.26 3.92 17.31
N THR A 73 2.02 4.27 16.05
CA THR A 73 1.42 3.36 15.07
C THR A 73 2.44 2.65 14.19
N GLY A 74 3.66 3.18 14.09
CA GLY A 74 4.68 2.72 13.14
C GLY A 74 4.39 3.11 11.67
N LEU A 75 3.32 3.87 11.43
CA LEU A 75 2.94 4.30 10.09
C LEU A 75 3.65 5.59 9.70
N ARG A 76 4.12 5.66 8.47
CA ARG A 76 4.58 6.92 7.88
C ARG A 76 3.37 7.77 7.49
N ILE A 77 3.37 9.03 7.90
CA ILE A 77 2.27 9.96 7.69
C ILE A 77 2.79 11.20 6.96
N THR A 78 2.14 11.53 5.87
CA THR A 78 2.38 12.75 5.11
C THR A 78 1.06 13.51 4.96
N LEU A 79 1.01 14.75 5.42
CA LEU A 79 -0.13 15.63 5.18
C LEU A 79 0.12 16.47 3.94
N ILE A 80 -0.87 16.47 3.07
CA ILE A 80 -0.78 17.13 1.76
C ILE A 80 -2.00 18.04 1.60
N SER A 81 -1.78 19.28 1.18
CA SER A 81 -2.87 20.22 0.85
C SER A 81 -3.60 19.79 -0.43
N GLN A 82 -4.74 20.40 -0.70
CA GLN A 82 -5.49 20.18 -1.96
C GLN A 82 -4.68 20.54 -3.21
N ASP A 83 -3.70 21.44 -3.08
CA ASP A 83 -2.80 21.89 -4.16
C ASP A 83 -1.54 21.01 -4.28
N GLY A 84 -1.45 19.93 -3.48
CA GLY A 84 -0.35 18.97 -3.51
C GLY A 84 0.88 19.39 -2.71
N LEU A 85 0.85 20.50 -1.97
CA LEU A 85 1.94 20.91 -1.08
C LEU A 85 1.99 20.02 0.15
N VAL A 86 3.18 19.60 0.56
CA VAL A 86 3.38 18.84 1.80
C VAL A 86 3.34 19.82 2.97
N LEU A 87 2.40 19.62 3.88
CA LEU A 87 2.17 20.42 5.08
C LEU A 87 2.90 19.86 6.31
N GLY A 88 3.18 18.56 6.30
CA GLY A 88 3.87 17.86 7.37
C GLY A 88 4.16 16.42 7.01
N GLU A 89 5.23 15.89 7.56
CA GLU A 89 5.72 14.52 7.31
C GLU A 89 6.29 13.94 8.60
N SER A 90 5.90 12.73 8.95
CA SER A 90 6.49 12.01 10.07
C SER A 90 7.93 11.59 9.75
N GLY A 91 8.89 11.98 10.53
CA GLY A 91 10.30 11.64 10.30
C GLY A 91 11.12 12.70 9.58
N LEU A 92 10.49 13.84 9.25
CA LEU A 92 11.18 15.03 8.74
C LEU A 92 10.93 16.20 9.69
N ASN A 93 11.85 17.19 9.66
CA ASN A 93 11.60 18.47 10.29
C ASN A 93 10.97 19.48 9.32
N GLU A 94 10.50 20.61 9.81
CA GLU A 94 9.81 21.64 8.99
C GLU A 94 10.65 22.17 7.84
N SER A 95 11.96 22.32 8.05
CA SER A 95 12.89 22.76 7.00
C SER A 95 13.00 21.73 5.86
N GLN A 96 12.98 20.45 6.17
CA GLN A 96 12.99 19.36 5.18
C GLN A 96 11.65 19.25 4.46
N VAL A 97 10.54 19.41 5.19
CA VAL A 97 9.18 19.43 4.62
C VAL A 97 9.03 20.53 3.59
N SER A 98 9.55 21.74 3.87
CA SER A 98 9.46 22.89 2.95
C SER A 98 10.24 22.69 1.64
N GLN A 99 11.17 21.74 1.59
CA GLN A 99 11.96 21.41 0.40
C GLN A 99 11.39 20.23 -0.40
N MET A 100 10.28 19.65 0.05
CA MET A 100 9.66 18.53 -0.65
C MET A 100 8.97 18.98 -1.95
N ASP A 101 9.08 18.12 -2.95
CA ASP A 101 8.37 18.31 -4.22
C ASP A 101 6.87 18.32 -4.03
N ASN A 102 6.17 19.02 -4.92
CA ASN A 102 4.71 18.98 -4.96
C ASN A 102 4.20 17.58 -5.36
N HIS A 103 3.28 17.04 -4.55
CA HIS A 103 2.76 15.68 -4.69
C HIS A 103 1.45 15.59 -5.48
N LEU A 104 0.98 16.70 -6.07
CA LEU A 104 -0.31 16.76 -6.76
C LEU A 104 -0.47 15.69 -7.84
N ASN A 105 0.60 15.42 -8.60
CA ASN A 105 0.57 14.49 -9.73
C ASN A 105 0.73 13.02 -9.33
N ARG A 106 0.79 12.71 -8.05
CA ARG A 106 0.87 11.32 -7.60
C ARG A 106 -0.46 10.60 -7.85
N PRO A 107 -0.44 9.35 -8.34
CA PRO A 107 -1.66 8.64 -8.71
C PRO A 107 -2.65 8.48 -7.55
N GLU A 108 -2.18 8.19 -6.34
CA GLU A 108 -3.01 8.11 -5.14
C GLU A 108 -3.68 9.45 -4.79
N ILE A 109 -2.98 10.56 -4.99
CA ILE A 109 -3.54 11.91 -4.75
C ILE A 109 -4.61 12.24 -5.80
N GLN A 110 -4.33 11.94 -7.08
CA GLN A 110 -5.31 12.14 -8.16
C GLN A 110 -6.55 11.27 -8.00
N MET A 111 -6.40 10.04 -7.51
CA MET A 111 -7.55 9.19 -7.17
C MET A 111 -8.32 9.74 -5.98
N ALA A 112 -7.65 10.12 -4.89
CA ALA A 112 -8.30 10.67 -3.70
C ALA A 112 -9.06 11.98 -3.97
N LYS A 113 -8.69 12.76 -4.99
CA LYS A 113 -9.44 13.96 -5.42
C LYS A 113 -10.76 13.63 -6.13
N LYS A 114 -10.87 12.46 -6.74
CA LYS A 114 -12.05 12.03 -7.49
C LYS A 114 -12.94 11.10 -6.69
N GLU A 115 -12.32 10.35 -5.80
CA GLU A 115 -12.96 9.33 -4.97
C GLU A 115 -12.74 9.65 -3.49
N ALA A 116 -13.31 8.87 -2.59
CA ALA A 116 -13.12 9.07 -1.14
C ALA A 116 -11.68 8.82 -0.67
N PHE A 117 -10.91 8.04 -1.42
CA PHE A 117 -9.50 7.71 -1.15
C PHE A 117 -8.80 7.24 -2.42
N GLY A 118 -7.46 7.22 -2.40
CA GLY A 118 -6.65 6.66 -3.47
C GLY A 118 -5.59 5.71 -2.92
N VAL A 119 -5.32 4.63 -3.63
CA VAL A 119 -4.30 3.62 -3.28
C VAL A 119 -3.33 3.48 -4.43
N ALA A 120 -2.03 3.54 -4.13
CA ALA A 120 -0.97 3.21 -5.09
C ALA A 120 0.09 2.34 -4.42
N THR A 121 0.53 1.32 -5.12
CA THR A 121 1.66 0.50 -4.70
C THR A 121 2.92 1.03 -5.36
N ARG A 122 3.99 1.25 -4.60
CA ARG A 122 5.27 1.72 -5.11
C ARG A 122 6.38 0.79 -4.67
N TYR A 123 7.25 0.46 -5.63
CA TYR A 123 8.48 -0.25 -5.34
C TYR A 123 9.53 0.73 -4.80
N SER A 124 10.08 0.45 -3.63
CA SER A 124 11.24 1.17 -3.11
C SER A 124 12.51 0.42 -3.47
N SER A 125 13.31 1.00 -4.36
CA SER A 125 14.63 0.46 -4.71
C SER A 125 15.60 0.45 -3.52
N THR A 126 15.43 1.35 -2.57
CA THR A 126 16.27 1.45 -1.37
C THR A 126 15.99 0.31 -0.37
N LEU A 127 14.75 -0.11 -0.23
CA LEU A 127 14.34 -1.15 0.71
C LEU A 127 14.01 -2.48 0.03
N ASN A 128 14.10 -2.54 -1.31
CA ASN A 128 13.80 -3.71 -2.15
C ASN A 128 12.43 -4.34 -1.83
N LYS A 129 11.42 -3.49 -1.57
CA LYS A 129 10.05 -3.87 -1.18
C LYS A 129 9.01 -2.96 -1.82
N ASP A 130 7.80 -3.52 -2.02
CA ASP A 130 6.63 -2.75 -2.38
C ASP A 130 6.03 -2.07 -1.15
N PHE A 131 5.61 -0.80 -1.31
CA PHE A 131 4.85 -0.02 -0.34
C PHE A 131 3.47 0.31 -0.88
N ILE A 132 2.48 0.22 -0.04
CA ILE A 132 1.12 0.70 -0.28
C ILE A 132 0.94 2.05 0.39
#